data_04c0332a1e8c2da6b5ec255a0539569c
#
_entry.id   04c0332a1e8c2da6b5ec255a0539569c
#
_cell.length_a   1.000
_cell.length_b   1.000
_cell.length_c   1.000
_cell.angle_alpha   90.00
_cell.angle_beta   90.00
_cell.angle_gamma   90.00
#
_symmetry.space_group_name_H-M   'P 1'
#
loop_
_entity.id
_entity.type
_entity.pdbx_description
1 polymer ?
#
loop_
_entity_poly.entity_id
_entity_poly.type
_entity_poly.pdbx_seq_one_letter_code
_entity_poly.pdbx_strand_id
1 'polypeptide(L)'
;MTEHDRPGTESLLIAEARRAFFVIFGFLCALWLIQLGNWADGEALVRDYGIRPHDLTRLPDFFTAPLLHVSWEHLQSNSGPLFIFGFLAAYRGVRKFLLLTLLITVTSGLAVWIFGPGDAVTVGASGLVFGYLGYVVLRGLFDRHLIDSLIGLVMAASFSYELSVAIPGAPSGISWQAHLGGLVGGIAGAWLLRDRGARPVRAASDAGAGAAAPSTSTSASPSTRSDLLKELDDLGF
;
A
#
# COMPACT_ATOMS: atom_id res chain seq x y z
N MET A 1 -33.63 -15.99 -1.47
CA MET A 1 -32.34 -15.43 -1.88
C MET A 1 -31.44 -16.62 -2.18
N THR A 2 -31.36 -16.97 -3.44
CA THR A 2 -30.68 -18.19 -3.91
C THR A 2 -29.17 -18.02 -3.81
N GLU A 3 -28.45 -19.07 -3.47
CA GLU A 3 -27.00 -19.19 -3.26
C GLU A 3 -26.15 -18.77 -4.50
N HIS A 4 -26.80 -18.38 -5.59
CA HIS A 4 -26.20 -18.03 -6.89
C HIS A 4 -25.76 -16.57 -7.04
N ASP A 5 -26.02 -15.69 -6.06
CA ASP A 5 -25.75 -14.23 -6.16
C ASP A 5 -24.48 -13.75 -5.45
N ARG A 6 -23.64 -14.66 -4.93
CA ARG A 6 -22.34 -14.22 -4.38
C ARG A 6 -21.32 -14.11 -5.51
N PRO A 7 -20.76 -12.93 -5.78
CA PRO A 7 -19.68 -12.80 -6.76
C PRO A 7 -18.55 -13.76 -6.38
N GLY A 8 -18.10 -14.58 -7.34
CA GLY A 8 -16.97 -15.49 -7.11
C GLY A 8 -15.72 -14.71 -6.68
N THR A 9 -14.81 -15.37 -5.95
CA THR A 9 -13.54 -14.75 -5.48
C THR A 9 -12.79 -14.10 -6.64
N GLU A 10 -12.80 -14.68 -7.83
CA GLU A 10 -12.17 -14.16 -9.04
C GLU A 10 -12.76 -12.81 -9.47
N SER A 11 -14.08 -12.66 -9.47
CA SER A 11 -14.74 -11.39 -9.84
C SER A 11 -14.44 -10.27 -8.86
N LEU A 12 -14.25 -10.58 -7.57
CA LEU A 12 -13.84 -9.60 -6.55
C LEU A 12 -12.39 -9.13 -6.77
N LEU A 13 -11.46 -10.05 -7.05
CA LEU A 13 -10.06 -9.71 -7.33
C LEU A 13 -9.93 -8.84 -8.58
N ILE A 14 -10.66 -9.15 -9.65
CA ILE A 14 -10.69 -8.33 -10.88
C ILE A 14 -11.26 -6.94 -10.58
N ALA A 15 -12.33 -6.84 -9.79
CA ALA A 15 -12.92 -5.56 -9.42
C ALA A 15 -11.96 -4.68 -8.60
N GLU A 16 -11.20 -5.27 -7.67
CA GLU A 16 -10.19 -4.57 -6.88
C GLU A 16 -9.01 -4.11 -7.75
N ALA A 17 -8.51 -4.98 -8.62
CA ALA A 17 -7.45 -4.62 -9.59
C ALA A 17 -7.89 -3.47 -10.50
N ARG A 18 -9.11 -3.52 -11.00
CA ARG A 18 -9.67 -2.45 -11.84
C ARG A 18 -9.79 -1.13 -11.08
N ARG A 19 -10.25 -1.15 -9.83
CA ARG A 19 -10.32 0.06 -8.99
C ARG A 19 -8.94 0.65 -8.74
N ALA A 20 -7.97 -0.19 -8.37
CA ALA A 20 -6.59 0.23 -8.15
C ALA A 20 -5.98 0.86 -9.41
N PHE A 21 -6.20 0.23 -10.57
CA PHE A 21 -5.74 0.73 -11.85
C PHE A 21 -6.30 2.14 -12.15
N PHE A 22 -7.62 2.34 -12.04
CA PHE A 22 -8.21 3.64 -12.33
C PHE A 22 -7.83 4.71 -11.32
N VAL A 23 -7.61 4.37 -10.06
CA VAL A 23 -7.14 5.31 -9.04
C VAL A 23 -5.74 5.81 -9.38
N ILE A 24 -4.79 4.89 -9.65
CA ILE A 24 -3.41 5.31 -9.93
C ILE A 24 -3.27 5.94 -11.32
N PHE A 25 -4.00 5.44 -12.31
CA PHE A 25 -4.04 6.03 -13.65
C PHE A 25 -4.58 7.45 -13.61
N GLY A 26 -5.70 7.68 -12.91
CA GLY A 26 -6.27 9.02 -12.72
C GLY A 26 -5.31 9.95 -11.97
N PHE A 27 -4.59 9.44 -10.97
CA PHE A 27 -3.55 10.21 -10.28
C PHE A 27 -2.41 10.61 -11.22
N LEU A 28 -1.91 9.69 -12.04
CA LEU A 28 -0.89 10.01 -13.05
C LEU A 28 -1.40 11.03 -14.08
N CYS A 29 -2.61 10.88 -14.60
CA CYS A 29 -3.20 11.85 -15.49
C CYS A 29 -3.25 13.26 -14.86
N ALA A 30 -3.61 13.33 -13.57
CA ALA A 30 -3.60 14.61 -12.85
C ALA A 30 -2.20 15.22 -12.75
N LEU A 31 -1.14 14.41 -12.45
CA LEU A 31 0.24 14.90 -12.43
C LEU A 31 0.69 15.45 -13.79
N TRP A 32 0.36 14.75 -14.88
CA TRP A 32 0.71 15.20 -16.22
C TRP A 32 -0.04 16.49 -16.63
N LEU A 33 -1.33 16.62 -16.25
CA LEU A 33 -2.10 17.84 -16.48
C LEU A 33 -1.57 19.02 -15.66
N ILE A 34 -1.21 18.78 -14.38
CA ILE A 34 -0.60 19.81 -13.53
C ILE A 34 0.74 20.26 -14.12
N GLN A 35 1.56 19.32 -14.61
CA GLN A 35 2.84 19.67 -15.25
C GLN A 35 2.66 20.46 -16.52
N LEU A 36 1.65 20.15 -17.32
CA LEU A 36 1.29 20.95 -18.49
C LEU A 36 0.93 22.40 -18.10
N GLY A 37 0.12 22.55 -17.03
CA GLY A 37 -0.23 23.87 -16.49
C GLY A 37 1.00 24.63 -15.96
N ASN A 38 1.86 23.94 -15.19
CA ASN A 38 3.10 24.51 -14.64
C ASN A 38 4.05 24.99 -15.74
N TRP A 39 4.21 24.18 -16.79
CA TRP A 39 5.03 24.54 -17.95
C TRP A 39 4.45 25.76 -18.68
N ALA A 40 3.13 25.82 -18.90
CA ALA A 40 2.46 26.92 -19.56
C ALA A 40 2.53 28.25 -18.77
N ASP A 41 2.65 28.17 -17.43
CA ASP A 41 2.77 29.31 -16.50
C ASP A 41 4.23 29.65 -16.15
N GLY A 42 5.20 29.18 -16.95
CA GLY A 42 6.63 29.46 -16.72
C GLY A 42 7.15 28.94 -15.39
N GLU A 43 6.68 27.77 -14.98
CA GLU A 43 7.07 27.05 -13.74
C GLU A 43 6.73 27.81 -12.44
N ALA A 44 5.73 28.67 -12.48
CA ALA A 44 5.31 29.44 -11.30
C ALA A 44 4.78 28.54 -10.18
N LEU A 45 4.05 27.46 -10.52
CA LEU A 45 3.52 26.54 -9.51
C LEU A 45 4.62 25.90 -8.65
N VAL A 46 5.75 25.55 -9.24
CA VAL A 46 6.90 24.99 -8.49
C VAL A 46 7.45 26.02 -7.50
N ARG A 47 7.59 27.28 -7.94
CA ARG A 47 8.11 28.37 -7.07
C ARG A 47 7.14 28.71 -5.94
N ASP A 48 5.83 28.68 -6.24
CA ASP A 48 4.81 29.19 -5.31
C ASP A 48 4.27 28.11 -4.37
N TYR A 49 4.35 26.82 -4.73
CA TYR A 49 3.72 25.72 -3.99
C TYR A 49 4.68 24.54 -3.67
N GLY A 50 5.99 24.71 -3.89
CA GLY A 50 7.00 23.76 -3.45
C GLY A 50 7.36 23.94 -1.97
N ILE A 51 7.76 22.85 -1.30
CA ILE A 51 8.16 22.87 0.11
C ILE A 51 9.39 23.75 0.29
N ARG A 52 9.30 24.72 1.22
CA ARG A 52 10.41 25.54 1.69
C ARG A 52 10.80 25.10 3.09
N PRO A 53 12.02 24.59 3.30
CA PRO A 53 12.48 24.16 4.61
C PRO A 53 12.41 25.31 5.64
N HIS A 54 12.04 24.96 6.86
CA HIS A 54 11.98 25.84 8.04
C HIS A 54 10.95 27.00 7.97
N ASP A 55 10.16 27.10 6.91
CA ASP A 55 9.09 28.11 6.79
C ASP A 55 7.75 27.56 7.27
N LEU A 56 7.31 27.99 8.46
CA LEU A 56 6.04 27.58 9.06
C LEU A 56 4.81 28.01 8.26
N THR A 57 4.90 29.07 7.48
CA THR A 57 3.79 29.58 6.68
C THR A 57 3.53 28.70 5.45
N ARG A 58 4.50 27.87 5.09
CA ARG A 58 4.51 27.00 3.91
C ARG A 58 4.25 25.51 4.22
N LEU A 59 3.80 25.19 5.43
CA LEU A 59 3.41 23.81 5.80
C LEU A 59 2.33 23.20 4.89
N PRO A 60 1.33 23.96 4.38
CA PRO A 60 0.36 23.42 3.39
C PRO A 60 1.00 22.87 2.11
N ASP A 61 2.21 23.33 1.77
CA ASP A 61 2.92 22.89 0.56
C ASP A 61 3.35 21.41 0.63
N PHE A 62 3.28 20.78 1.79
CA PHE A 62 3.45 19.33 1.91
C PHE A 62 2.46 18.57 1.01
N PHE A 63 1.26 19.11 0.79
CA PHE A 63 0.21 18.48 0.00
C PHE A 63 0.27 18.85 -1.47
N THR A 64 0.90 19.97 -1.84
CA THR A 64 1.03 20.43 -3.23
C THR A 64 2.33 19.96 -3.88
N ALA A 65 3.43 19.99 -3.14
CA ALA A 65 4.74 19.63 -3.66
C ALA A 65 4.83 18.24 -4.32
N PRO A 66 4.19 17.17 -3.81
CA PRO A 66 4.18 15.87 -4.47
C PRO A 66 3.47 15.86 -5.84
N LEU A 67 2.68 16.88 -6.14
CA LEU A 67 1.96 17.01 -7.41
C LEU A 67 2.75 17.79 -8.46
N LEU A 68 3.81 18.48 -8.08
CA LEU A 68 4.60 19.38 -8.90
C LEU A 68 5.92 18.75 -9.30
N HIS A 69 6.42 19.10 -10.50
CA HIS A 69 7.71 18.63 -11.01
C HIS A 69 8.46 19.77 -11.69
N VAL A 70 9.79 19.78 -11.54
CA VAL A 70 10.65 20.82 -12.12
C VAL A 70 10.86 20.64 -13.63
N SER A 71 10.62 19.45 -14.19
CA SER A 71 10.78 19.17 -15.60
C SER A 71 9.93 17.96 -16.03
N TRP A 72 9.81 17.80 -17.36
CA TRP A 72 9.15 16.62 -17.95
C TRP A 72 9.89 15.32 -17.65
N GLU A 73 11.21 15.35 -17.68
CA GLU A 73 12.07 14.19 -17.38
C GLU A 73 11.88 13.76 -15.91
N HIS A 74 11.76 14.73 -14.99
CA HIS A 74 11.49 14.45 -13.57
C HIS A 74 10.12 13.78 -13.38
N LEU A 75 9.07 14.27 -14.04
CA LEU A 75 7.75 13.65 -14.01
C LEU A 75 7.79 12.24 -14.63
N GLN A 76 8.46 12.07 -15.78
CA GLN A 76 8.56 10.80 -16.48
C GLN A 76 9.27 9.75 -15.63
N SER A 77 10.40 10.10 -14.98
CA SER A 77 11.16 9.19 -14.12
C SER A 77 10.35 8.72 -12.91
N ASN A 78 9.47 9.57 -12.37
CA ASN A 78 8.57 9.19 -11.29
C ASN A 78 7.38 8.34 -11.76
N SER A 79 6.91 8.50 -13.00
CA SER A 79 5.63 7.93 -13.46
C SER A 79 5.61 6.41 -13.45
N GLY A 80 6.67 5.75 -13.92
CA GLY A 80 6.77 4.29 -13.96
C GLY A 80 6.77 3.66 -12.56
N PRO A 81 7.71 4.02 -11.69
CA PRO A 81 7.73 3.55 -10.30
C PRO A 81 6.44 3.88 -9.52
N LEU A 82 5.90 5.08 -9.69
CA LEU A 82 4.65 5.50 -9.05
C LEU A 82 3.48 4.63 -9.49
N PHE A 83 3.40 4.28 -10.79
CA PHE A 83 2.38 3.37 -11.28
C PHE A 83 2.52 1.99 -10.65
N ILE A 84 3.72 1.40 -10.66
CA ILE A 84 3.97 0.05 -10.15
C ILE A 84 3.66 -0.03 -8.65
N PHE A 85 4.33 0.79 -7.84
CA PHE A 85 4.19 0.72 -6.39
C PHE A 85 2.85 1.25 -5.91
N GLY A 86 2.34 2.32 -6.54
CA GLY A 86 1.02 2.86 -6.24
C GLY A 86 -0.10 1.89 -6.58
N PHE A 87 -0.02 1.16 -7.69
CA PHE A 87 -0.97 0.11 -8.04
C PHE A 87 -0.96 -1.02 -6.99
N LEU A 88 0.23 -1.53 -6.63
CA LEU A 88 0.36 -2.58 -5.62
C LEU A 88 -0.15 -2.14 -4.24
N ALA A 89 0.03 -0.87 -3.88
CA ALA A 89 -0.51 -0.31 -2.66
C ALA A 89 -2.05 -0.14 -2.73
N ALA A 90 -2.58 0.40 -3.84
CA ALA A 90 -4.00 0.66 -4.05
C ALA A 90 -4.82 -0.63 -4.18
N TYR A 91 -4.23 -1.71 -4.70
CA TYR A 91 -4.86 -3.04 -4.83
C TYR A 91 -5.37 -3.61 -3.49
N ARG A 92 -4.82 -3.14 -2.37
CA ARG A 92 -5.25 -3.53 -1.01
C ARG A 92 -6.40 -2.69 -0.45
N GLY A 93 -7.02 -1.90 -1.29
CA GLY A 93 -8.20 -1.10 -0.99
C GLY A 93 -7.89 0.40 -1.00
N VAL A 94 -8.74 1.14 -1.69
CA VAL A 94 -8.59 2.59 -1.91
C VAL A 94 -8.49 3.37 -0.59
N ARG A 95 -9.27 2.98 0.43
CA ARG A 95 -9.20 3.66 1.75
C ARG A 95 -7.83 3.54 2.40
N LYS A 96 -7.24 2.32 2.39
CA LYS A 96 -5.88 2.10 2.92
C LYS A 96 -4.84 2.87 2.11
N PHE A 97 -5.00 2.87 0.77
CA PHE A 97 -4.14 3.63 -0.13
C PHE A 97 -4.15 5.14 0.18
N LEU A 98 -5.32 5.74 0.37
CA LEU A 98 -5.43 7.17 0.69
C LEU A 98 -4.83 7.50 2.06
N LEU A 99 -5.04 6.68 3.08
CA LEU A 99 -4.43 6.85 4.40
C LEU A 99 -2.90 6.71 4.33
N LEU A 100 -2.41 5.74 3.56
CA LEU A 100 -0.99 5.54 3.31
C LEU A 100 -0.38 6.75 2.59
N THR A 101 -1.04 7.23 1.53
CA THR A 101 -0.62 8.42 0.77
C THR A 101 -0.52 9.64 1.69
N LEU A 102 -1.53 9.87 2.52
CA LEU A 102 -1.52 10.96 3.49
C LEU A 102 -0.34 10.84 4.46
N LEU A 103 -0.12 9.65 5.03
CA LEU A 103 0.99 9.40 5.94
C LEU A 103 2.34 9.67 5.28
N ILE A 104 2.56 9.14 4.06
CA ILE A 104 3.80 9.34 3.32
C ILE A 104 4.01 10.82 2.98
N THR A 105 2.95 11.51 2.53
CA THR A 105 3.00 12.95 2.22
C THR A 105 3.46 13.75 3.43
N VAL A 106 2.89 13.48 4.60
CA VAL A 106 3.26 14.18 5.83
C VAL A 106 4.69 13.84 6.28
N THR A 107 5.07 12.57 6.28
CA THR A 107 6.42 12.17 6.73
C THR A 107 7.52 12.65 5.78
N SER A 108 7.28 12.59 4.47
CA SER A 108 8.18 13.12 3.44
C SER A 108 8.31 14.64 3.55
N GLY A 109 7.18 15.36 3.64
CA GLY A 109 7.16 16.80 3.81
C GLY A 109 7.86 17.25 5.08
N LEU A 110 7.63 16.60 6.21
CA LEU A 110 8.32 16.88 7.48
C LEU A 110 9.83 16.65 7.38
N ALA A 111 10.26 15.58 6.73
CA ALA A 111 11.68 15.30 6.57
C ALA A 111 12.38 16.39 5.74
N VAL A 112 11.74 16.84 4.64
CA VAL A 112 12.25 17.98 3.85
C VAL A 112 12.24 19.26 4.67
N TRP A 113 11.16 19.54 5.40
CA TRP A 113 11.02 20.78 6.16
C TRP A 113 12.06 20.88 7.31
N ILE A 114 12.35 19.75 7.98
CA ILE A 114 13.31 19.72 9.13
C ILE A 114 14.75 19.68 8.64
N PHE A 115 15.06 18.88 7.60
CA PHE A 115 16.44 18.56 7.21
C PHE A 115 16.84 19.12 5.84
N GLY A 116 15.94 19.78 5.13
CA GLY A 116 16.23 20.38 3.82
C GLY A 116 17.10 21.64 3.95
N PRO A 117 17.89 21.97 2.91
CA PRO A 117 18.60 23.25 2.85
C PRO A 117 17.61 24.43 2.81
N GLY A 118 17.85 25.49 3.59
CA GLY A 118 16.91 26.60 3.76
C GLY A 118 16.64 27.43 2.50
N ASP A 119 17.49 27.33 1.50
CA ASP A 119 17.38 28.02 0.21
C ASP A 119 16.74 27.15 -0.90
N ALA A 120 16.46 25.88 -0.60
CA ALA A 120 15.88 24.94 -1.55
C ALA A 120 14.35 25.05 -1.66
N VAL A 121 13.83 24.79 -2.85
CA VAL A 121 12.41 24.48 -3.08
C VAL A 121 12.32 23.03 -3.52
N THR A 122 11.59 22.21 -2.75
CA THR A 122 11.48 20.78 -3.03
C THR A 122 10.09 20.44 -3.56
N VAL A 123 10.07 19.73 -4.70
CA VAL A 123 8.85 19.22 -5.36
C VAL A 123 9.12 17.81 -5.90
N GLY A 124 8.06 17.08 -6.24
CA GLY A 124 8.12 15.78 -6.91
C GLY A 124 7.41 14.67 -6.18
N ALA A 125 6.88 13.72 -6.95
CA ALA A 125 6.20 12.53 -6.42
C ALA A 125 7.16 11.47 -5.85
N SER A 126 8.46 11.69 -5.90
CA SER A 126 9.46 10.68 -5.49
C SER A 126 9.33 10.27 -4.03
N GLY A 127 8.98 11.18 -3.11
CA GLY A 127 8.66 10.82 -1.73
C GLY A 127 7.52 9.80 -1.63
N LEU A 128 6.48 9.92 -2.47
CA LEU A 128 5.40 8.93 -2.56
C LEU A 128 5.91 7.60 -3.15
N VAL A 129 6.75 7.66 -4.18
CA VAL A 129 7.36 6.46 -4.80
C VAL A 129 8.13 5.65 -3.75
N PHE A 130 9.02 6.30 -2.99
CA PHE A 130 9.79 5.64 -1.92
C PHE A 130 8.90 5.13 -0.79
N GLY A 131 7.87 5.86 -0.45
CA GLY A 131 6.90 5.45 0.55
C GLY A 131 6.12 4.21 0.12
N TYR A 132 5.60 4.18 -1.10
CA TYR A 132 4.91 2.99 -1.62
C TYR A 132 5.86 1.80 -1.79
N LEU A 133 7.11 2.02 -2.20
CA LEU A 133 8.14 0.98 -2.23
C LEU A 133 8.34 0.37 -0.84
N GLY A 134 8.59 1.20 0.19
CA GLY A 134 8.75 0.74 1.57
C GLY A 134 7.54 -0.03 2.10
N TYR A 135 6.34 0.46 1.78
CA TYR A 135 5.10 -0.24 2.12
C TYR A 135 5.00 -1.62 1.45
N VAL A 136 5.22 -1.70 0.12
CA VAL A 136 5.11 -2.95 -0.64
C VAL A 136 6.15 -3.97 -0.18
N VAL A 137 7.39 -3.52 0.06
CA VAL A 137 8.50 -4.41 0.50
C VAL A 137 8.22 -5.04 1.86
N LEU A 138 7.74 -4.25 2.84
CA LEU A 138 7.61 -4.74 4.21
C LEU A 138 6.22 -5.23 4.60
N ARG A 139 5.20 -4.91 3.81
CA ARG A 139 3.82 -5.28 4.12
C ARG A 139 3.65 -6.78 4.28
N GLY A 140 4.19 -7.59 3.35
CA GLY A 140 4.08 -9.04 3.40
C GLY A 140 4.62 -9.66 4.69
N LEU A 141 5.71 -9.08 5.22
CA LEU A 141 6.28 -9.48 6.51
C LEU A 141 5.34 -9.17 7.68
N PHE A 142 4.75 -7.98 7.70
CA PHE A 142 3.84 -7.58 8.79
C PHE A 142 2.48 -8.27 8.73
N ASP A 143 1.97 -8.58 7.54
CA ASP A 143 0.74 -9.35 7.33
C ASP A 143 0.98 -10.87 7.45
N ARG A 144 2.26 -11.33 7.51
CA ARG A 144 2.67 -12.74 7.50
C ARG A 144 2.14 -13.49 6.28
N HIS A 145 2.15 -12.83 5.13
CA HIS A 145 1.65 -13.36 3.87
C HIS A 145 2.81 -13.63 2.90
N LEU A 146 3.05 -14.93 2.61
CA LEU A 146 4.23 -15.36 1.85
C LEU A 146 4.30 -14.74 0.45
N ILE A 147 3.19 -14.72 -0.29
CA ILE A 147 3.17 -14.18 -1.67
C ILE A 147 3.51 -12.68 -1.66
N ASP A 148 2.93 -11.91 -0.72
CA ASP A 148 3.25 -10.50 -0.60
C ASP A 148 4.71 -10.26 -0.19
N SER A 149 5.27 -11.15 0.65
CA SER A 149 6.69 -11.09 1.03
C SER A 149 7.60 -11.37 -0.16
N LEU A 150 7.23 -12.33 -1.03
CA LEU A 150 7.96 -12.62 -2.25
C LEU A 150 7.88 -11.45 -3.25
N ILE A 151 6.70 -10.86 -3.44
CA ILE A 151 6.53 -9.64 -4.26
C ILE A 151 7.42 -8.53 -3.70
N GLY A 152 7.39 -8.30 -2.40
CA GLY A 152 8.24 -7.31 -1.72
C GLY A 152 9.72 -7.55 -1.96
N LEU A 153 10.19 -8.80 -1.85
CA LEU A 153 11.59 -9.17 -2.10
C LEU A 153 12.00 -8.89 -3.56
N VAL A 154 11.16 -9.27 -4.52
CA VAL A 154 11.40 -9.01 -5.95
C VAL A 154 11.46 -7.50 -6.20
N MET A 155 10.54 -6.72 -5.62
CA MET A 155 10.54 -5.26 -5.76
C MET A 155 11.79 -4.63 -5.11
N ALA A 156 12.18 -5.06 -3.92
CA ALA A 156 13.40 -4.59 -3.26
C ALA A 156 14.66 -4.88 -4.09
N ALA A 157 14.77 -6.07 -4.66
CA ALA A 157 15.89 -6.44 -5.51
C ALA A 157 15.92 -5.64 -6.82
N SER A 158 14.76 -5.52 -7.50
CA SER A 158 14.65 -4.83 -8.79
C SER A 158 14.91 -3.32 -8.70
N PHE A 159 14.56 -2.71 -7.56
CA PHE A 159 14.68 -1.27 -7.34
C PHE A 159 15.70 -0.91 -6.25
N SER A 160 16.65 -1.82 -5.97
CA SER A 160 17.70 -1.59 -4.96
C SER A 160 18.57 -0.36 -5.29
N TYR A 161 18.77 -0.07 -6.56
CA TYR A 161 19.50 1.14 -7.01
C TYR A 161 18.82 2.43 -6.53
N GLU A 162 17.48 2.47 -6.58
CA GLU A 162 16.71 3.64 -6.11
C GLU A 162 16.98 3.95 -4.63
N LEU A 163 17.25 2.94 -3.80
CA LEU A 163 17.54 3.15 -2.37
C LEU A 163 18.83 3.95 -2.15
N SER A 164 19.76 3.95 -3.11
CA SER A 164 21.00 4.71 -3.00
C SER A 164 20.79 6.22 -3.00
N VAL A 165 19.69 6.71 -3.55
CA VAL A 165 19.34 8.15 -3.57
C VAL A 165 18.42 8.57 -2.42
N ALA A 166 18.13 7.65 -1.48
CA ALA A 166 17.39 7.94 -0.25
C ALA A 166 18.30 8.22 0.96
N ILE A 167 19.61 8.31 0.75
CA ILE A 167 20.61 8.53 1.79
C ILE A 167 21.35 9.85 1.58
N PRO A 168 21.96 10.45 2.63
CA PRO A 168 22.82 11.61 2.49
C PRO A 168 23.95 11.38 1.47
N GLY A 169 24.21 12.40 0.63
CA GLY A 169 25.19 12.29 -0.45
C GLY A 169 24.59 11.96 -1.82
N ALA A 170 23.27 11.91 -1.94
CA ALA A 170 22.59 11.83 -3.23
C ALA A 170 23.06 12.96 -4.19
N PRO A 171 23.01 12.74 -5.54
CA PRO A 171 23.37 13.76 -6.50
C PRO A 171 22.63 15.08 -6.30
N SER A 172 23.24 16.19 -6.71
CA SER A 172 22.60 17.52 -6.66
C SER A 172 21.27 17.52 -7.39
N GLY A 173 20.27 18.19 -6.80
CA GLY A 173 18.90 18.23 -7.36
C GLY A 173 18.00 17.09 -6.88
N ILE A 174 18.51 16.12 -6.12
CA ILE A 174 17.71 15.03 -5.52
C ILE A 174 17.54 15.28 -4.03
N SER A 175 16.31 15.35 -3.55
CA SER A 175 16.02 15.48 -2.11
C SER A 175 16.02 14.11 -1.43
N TRP A 176 17.18 13.67 -0.95
CA TRP A 176 17.25 12.42 -0.15
C TRP A 176 16.35 12.48 1.10
N GLN A 177 16.09 13.67 1.62
CA GLN A 177 15.19 13.87 2.76
C GLN A 177 13.75 13.45 2.42
N ALA A 178 13.26 13.87 1.22
CA ALA A 178 11.94 13.47 0.74
C ALA A 178 11.85 11.95 0.57
N HIS A 179 12.89 11.34 0.02
CA HIS A 179 12.96 9.89 -0.21
C HIS A 179 12.98 9.12 1.11
N LEU A 180 13.89 9.48 2.02
CA LEU A 180 13.99 8.83 3.33
C LEU A 180 12.73 9.03 4.16
N GLY A 181 12.18 10.24 4.20
CA GLY A 181 10.93 10.54 4.89
C GLY A 181 9.74 9.75 4.32
N GLY A 182 9.69 9.63 2.99
CA GLY A 182 8.71 8.80 2.30
C GLY A 182 8.85 7.32 2.66
N LEU A 183 10.06 6.79 2.57
CA LEU A 183 10.38 5.40 2.93
C LEU A 183 9.96 5.06 4.36
N VAL A 184 10.31 5.92 5.33
CA VAL A 184 9.91 5.77 6.74
C VAL A 184 8.38 5.79 6.87
N GLY A 185 7.69 6.71 6.19
CA GLY A 185 6.23 6.78 6.16
C GLY A 185 5.59 5.51 5.59
N GLY A 186 6.17 4.96 4.51
CA GLY A 186 5.73 3.72 3.91
C GLY A 186 5.89 2.50 4.82
N ILE A 187 7.04 2.39 5.48
CA ILE A 187 7.32 1.33 6.47
C ILE A 187 6.35 1.43 7.66
N ALA A 188 6.16 2.64 8.19
CA ALA A 188 5.18 2.89 9.25
C ALA A 188 3.77 2.53 8.81
N GLY A 189 3.39 2.89 7.56
CA GLY A 189 2.11 2.53 6.95
C GLY A 189 1.92 1.03 6.82
N ALA A 190 2.96 0.28 6.44
CA ALA A 190 2.91 -1.17 6.36
C ALA A 190 2.59 -1.81 7.72
N TRP A 191 3.13 -1.25 8.80
CA TRP A 191 2.84 -1.73 10.16
C TRP A 191 1.47 -1.26 10.67
N LEU A 192 1.10 0.01 10.47
CA LEU A 192 -0.15 0.58 10.97
C LEU A 192 -1.39 0.04 10.28
N LEU A 193 -1.30 -0.15 8.94
CA LEU A 193 -2.41 -0.56 8.07
C LEU A 193 -2.43 -2.07 7.79
N ARG A 194 -1.61 -2.84 8.52
CA ARG A 194 -1.57 -4.30 8.40
C ARG A 194 -2.93 -4.94 8.63
N ASP A 195 -3.19 -6.02 7.92
CA ASP A 195 -4.36 -6.84 8.16
C ASP A 195 -4.14 -7.63 9.46
N ARG A 196 -4.77 -7.18 10.53
CA ARG A 196 -4.86 -7.96 11.76
C ARG A 196 -5.78 -9.12 11.43
N GLY A 197 -5.21 -10.32 11.20
CA GLY A 197 -5.94 -11.52 10.81
C GLY A 197 -7.23 -11.63 11.61
N ALA A 198 -8.33 -11.96 10.94
CA ALA A 198 -9.58 -12.28 11.61
C ALA A 198 -9.23 -13.24 12.75
N ARG A 199 -9.51 -12.82 13.99
CA ARG A 199 -9.42 -13.74 15.14
C ARG A 199 -10.12 -15.01 14.69
N PRO A 200 -9.48 -16.20 14.79
CA PRO A 200 -10.21 -17.43 14.52
C PRO A 200 -11.45 -17.35 15.40
N VAL A 201 -12.62 -17.45 14.76
CA VAL A 201 -13.89 -17.57 15.48
C VAL A 201 -13.67 -18.78 16.38
N ARG A 202 -13.43 -18.52 17.65
CA ARG A 202 -13.36 -19.56 18.68
C ARG A 202 -14.69 -20.24 18.56
N ALA A 203 -14.71 -21.45 18.00
CA ALA A 203 -15.89 -22.28 17.92
C ALA A 203 -16.49 -22.25 19.34
N ALA A 204 -17.71 -21.73 19.43
CA ALA A 204 -18.51 -21.75 20.64
C ALA A 204 -18.98 -23.21 20.86
N SER A 205 -18.03 -24.06 21.21
CA SER A 205 -18.22 -25.46 21.53
C SER A 205 -17.70 -25.73 22.92
N ASP A 206 -18.14 -24.99 23.93
CA ASP A 206 -17.98 -25.41 25.34
C ASP A 206 -18.74 -24.46 26.29
N ALA A 207 -20.01 -24.20 25.99
CA ALA A 207 -20.90 -23.58 26.97
C ALA A 207 -22.25 -24.32 26.95
N GLY A 208 -22.23 -25.57 27.43
CA GLY A 208 -23.46 -26.36 27.47
C GLY A 208 -23.29 -27.74 28.10
N ALA A 209 -22.40 -27.86 29.10
CA ALA A 209 -22.35 -29.08 29.92
C ALA A 209 -22.57 -28.72 31.39
N GLY A 210 -23.83 -28.69 31.81
CA GLY A 210 -24.14 -28.50 33.22
C GLY A 210 -25.62 -28.27 33.48
N ALA A 211 -26.50 -29.26 33.23
CA ALA A 211 -27.73 -29.51 34.00
C ALA A 211 -28.40 -30.81 33.53
N ALA A 212 -28.35 -31.81 34.42
CA ALA A 212 -29.26 -32.93 34.73
C ALA A 212 -30.19 -33.52 33.63
N ALA A 213 -30.10 -34.86 33.54
CA ALA A 213 -30.89 -35.85 32.79
C ALA A 213 -32.39 -35.90 33.24
N PRO A 214 -33.31 -36.69 32.54
CA PRO A 214 -33.09 -38.11 32.27
C PRO A 214 -33.58 -38.64 30.90
N SER A 215 -32.90 -39.70 30.50
CA SER A 215 -33.29 -40.91 29.70
C SER A 215 -34.49 -40.88 28.74
N THR A 216 -34.20 -41.07 27.44
CA THR A 216 -34.76 -42.20 26.63
C THR A 216 -33.85 -42.45 25.42
N SER A 217 -33.60 -43.72 25.22
CA SER A 217 -32.77 -44.36 24.19
C SER A 217 -33.26 -44.12 22.78
N THR A 218 -32.39 -43.70 21.82
CA THR A 218 -32.34 -44.29 20.48
C THR A 218 -30.96 -44.02 19.88
N SER A 219 -30.29 -45.11 19.51
CA SER A 219 -28.97 -45.23 18.96
C SER A 219 -28.86 -44.62 17.54
N ALA A 220 -27.91 -43.72 17.33
CA ALA A 220 -27.25 -43.52 16.04
C ALA A 220 -25.76 -43.29 16.32
N SER A 221 -24.94 -44.24 15.98
CA SER A 221 -23.48 -44.22 16.09
C SER A 221 -22.89 -43.18 15.13
N PRO A 222 -21.79 -42.50 15.51
CA PRO A 222 -21.01 -41.70 14.58
C PRO A 222 -20.29 -42.62 13.60
N SER A 223 -20.27 -42.26 12.32
CA SER A 223 -19.56 -42.93 11.24
C SER A 223 -18.09 -43.11 11.63
N THR A 224 -17.68 -44.36 11.78
CA THR A 224 -16.35 -44.76 12.21
C THR A 224 -15.42 -44.69 10.99
N ARG A 225 -14.13 -44.47 11.23
CA ARG A 225 -13.03 -44.53 10.24
C ARG A 225 -13.14 -45.76 9.28
N SER A 226 -13.81 -46.82 9.73
CA SER A 226 -14.14 -48.01 8.92
C SER A 226 -15.12 -47.74 7.78
N ASP A 227 -16.04 -46.79 7.93
CA ASP A 227 -17.03 -46.47 6.86
C ASP A 227 -16.40 -45.65 5.75
N LEU A 228 -15.45 -44.76 6.11
CA LEU A 228 -14.65 -44.00 5.13
C LEU A 228 -13.69 -44.91 4.35
N LEU A 229 -13.11 -45.93 4.98
CA LEU A 229 -12.24 -46.90 4.31
C LEU A 229 -13.01 -47.81 3.36
N LYS A 230 -14.24 -48.13 3.69
CA LYS A 230 -15.13 -48.86 2.76
C LYS A 230 -15.53 -48.07 1.55
N GLU A 231 -15.80 -46.77 1.73
CA GLU A 231 -16.15 -45.86 0.63
C GLU A 231 -14.95 -45.60 -0.31
N LEU A 232 -13.73 -45.63 0.20
CA LEU A 232 -12.52 -45.55 -0.61
C LEU A 232 -12.21 -46.84 -1.36
N ASP A 233 -12.52 -48.03 -0.81
CA ASP A 233 -12.37 -49.32 -1.48
C ASP A 233 -13.43 -49.48 -2.63
N ASP A 234 -14.63 -48.92 -2.44
CA ASP A 234 -15.69 -48.93 -3.48
C ASP A 234 -15.38 -47.98 -4.65
N LEU A 235 -14.48 -46.97 -4.44
CA LEU A 235 -14.01 -46.04 -5.46
C LEU A 235 -12.74 -46.52 -6.18
N GLY A 236 -12.18 -47.66 -5.82
CA GLY A 236 -11.08 -48.33 -6.52
C GLY A 236 -9.69 -47.71 -6.30
N PHE A 237 -9.45 -47.11 -5.10
CA PHE A 237 -8.15 -46.63 -4.66
C PHE A 237 -7.58 -47.49 -3.54
#